data_764afb5e23d8362fbe05e025d40929c2
#
_entry.id   764afb5e23d8362fbe05e025d40929c2
#
_cell.length_a   1.000
_cell.length_b   1.000
_cell.length_c   1.000
_cell.angle_alpha   90.00
_cell.angle_beta   90.00
_cell.angle_gamma   90.00
#
_symmetry.space_group_name_H-M   'P 1'
#
loop_
_entity.id
_entity.type
_entity.pdbx_description
1 polymer ?
#
loop_
_entity_poly.entity_id
_entity_poly.type
_entity_poly.pdbx_seq_one_letter_code
_entity_poly.pdbx_strand_id
1 'polypeptide(L)'
;MRMSLSKNNIIVPIADSEEFFITNPLYKTADIISEEEVHQLEQQNDPTGEFAKHAYLVDEEKEKKAFKYAYLDFIEKREEDEIQLFFVPNYSCNFACSYCYQEGYDPAKQVLTTEIIDAFFNYIQQEFAGRRKYITVFGGEPLMPGAKQRELITHLIKKSNESKLDLAFVTNGYTLVEYLDILKTASIREI
;
A
#
# COMPACT_ATOMS: atom_id res chain seq x y z
N MET A 1 11.49 -1.32 39.10
CA MET A 1 11.27 -0.51 37.89
C MET A 1 9.78 -0.55 37.66
N ARG A 2 9.11 0.59 37.51
CA ARG A 2 7.65 0.62 37.34
C ARG A 2 7.33 0.34 35.88
N MET A 3 6.64 -0.77 35.60
CA MET A 3 6.12 -1.07 34.29
C MET A 3 4.82 -0.28 34.07
N SER A 4 4.55 0.13 32.86
CA SER A 4 3.32 0.83 32.48
C SER A 4 2.75 0.19 31.22
N LEU A 5 1.45 0.38 31.01
CA LEU A 5 0.79 -0.07 29.78
C LEU A 5 1.45 0.61 28.58
N SER A 6 1.87 -0.18 27.60
CA SER A 6 2.43 0.35 26.37
C SER A 6 1.40 1.20 25.63
N LYS A 7 1.81 2.39 25.19
CA LYS A 7 0.97 3.29 24.37
C LYS A 7 0.76 2.81 22.95
N ASN A 8 1.53 1.80 22.54
CA ASN A 8 1.47 1.21 21.20
C ASN A 8 0.62 -0.07 21.17
N ASN A 9 0.01 -0.47 22.31
CA ASN A 9 -0.93 -1.58 22.30
C ASN A 9 -2.22 -1.21 21.57
N ILE A 10 -2.69 -2.14 20.76
CA ILE A 10 -4.00 -2.11 20.12
C ILE A 10 -4.77 -3.32 20.64
N ILE A 11 -5.87 -3.09 21.33
CA ILE A 11 -6.72 -4.13 21.88
C ILE A 11 -8.09 -4.01 21.23
N VAL A 12 -8.58 -5.09 20.65
CA VAL A 12 -9.90 -5.13 20.00
C VAL A 12 -10.66 -6.41 20.38
N PRO A 13 -11.97 -6.33 20.65
CA PRO A 13 -12.77 -7.53 20.90
C PRO A 13 -12.87 -8.37 19.64
N ILE A 14 -12.89 -9.69 19.80
CA ILE A 14 -13.14 -10.63 18.70
C ILE A 14 -14.66 -10.83 18.60
N ALA A 15 -15.22 -10.65 17.41
CA ALA A 15 -16.66 -10.83 17.19
C ALA A 15 -17.12 -12.25 17.56
N ASP A 16 -18.27 -12.33 18.20
CA ASP A 16 -18.89 -13.58 18.66
C ASP A 16 -18.03 -14.42 19.64
N SER A 17 -17.13 -13.76 20.40
CA SER A 17 -16.25 -14.37 21.39
C SER A 17 -16.15 -13.47 22.64
N GLU A 18 -15.75 -14.04 23.77
CA GLU A 18 -15.39 -13.30 25.00
C GLU A 18 -13.88 -12.96 25.04
N GLU A 19 -13.19 -13.19 23.93
CA GLU A 19 -11.75 -12.98 23.78
C GLU A 19 -11.43 -11.65 23.08
N PHE A 20 -10.22 -11.18 23.29
CA PHE A 20 -9.68 -9.96 22.70
C PHE A 20 -8.40 -10.28 21.94
N PHE A 21 -8.24 -9.66 20.79
CA PHE A 21 -6.95 -9.60 20.10
C PHE A 21 -6.17 -8.41 20.62
N ILE A 22 -4.93 -8.66 21.07
CA ILE A 22 -3.97 -7.61 21.42
C ILE A 22 -2.77 -7.68 20.50
N THR A 23 -2.29 -6.52 20.06
CA THR A 23 -1.03 -6.42 19.31
C THR A 23 -0.26 -5.17 19.73
N ASN A 24 1.06 -5.28 19.68
CA ASN A 24 1.98 -4.16 19.82
C ASN A 24 2.86 -4.06 18.57
N PRO A 25 2.53 -3.17 17.61
CA PRO A 25 3.28 -3.04 16.36
C PRO A 25 4.74 -2.64 16.56
N LEU A 26 5.07 -1.88 17.61
CA LEU A 26 6.43 -1.45 17.89
C LEU A 26 7.34 -2.66 18.21
N TYR A 27 6.84 -3.62 18.96
CA TYR A 27 7.58 -4.82 19.36
C TYR A 27 7.22 -6.05 18.52
N LYS A 28 6.29 -5.92 17.57
CA LYS A 28 5.85 -6.99 16.65
C LYS A 28 5.30 -8.21 17.39
N THR A 29 4.56 -7.96 18.46
CA THR A 29 3.88 -9.00 19.25
C THR A 29 2.38 -8.97 18.98
N ALA A 30 1.74 -10.14 19.03
CA ALA A 30 0.29 -10.29 18.92
C ALA A 30 -0.16 -11.56 19.64
N ASP A 31 -1.26 -11.46 20.38
CA ASP A 31 -1.84 -12.56 21.15
C ASP A 31 -3.38 -12.45 21.18
N ILE A 32 -4.03 -13.52 21.62
CA ILE A 32 -5.43 -13.54 22.01
C ILE A 32 -5.45 -13.64 23.53
N ILE A 33 -6.19 -12.75 24.17
CA ILE A 33 -6.29 -12.66 25.63
C ILE A 33 -7.76 -12.65 26.06
N SER A 34 -8.01 -13.12 27.27
CA SER A 34 -9.33 -13.09 27.93
C SER A 34 -9.67 -11.70 28.45
N GLU A 35 -10.96 -11.48 28.78
CA GLU A 35 -11.42 -10.25 29.42
C GLU A 35 -10.74 -10.01 30.79
N GLU A 36 -10.47 -11.09 31.55
CA GLU A 36 -9.74 -11.00 32.82
C GLU A 36 -8.30 -10.51 32.61
N GLU A 37 -7.62 -10.99 31.54
CA GLU A 37 -6.26 -10.56 31.20
C GLU A 37 -6.26 -9.09 30.72
N VAL A 38 -7.30 -8.63 30.00
CA VAL A 38 -7.45 -7.20 29.68
C VAL A 38 -7.52 -6.36 30.96
N HIS A 39 -8.35 -6.75 31.95
CA HIS A 39 -8.44 -6.04 33.22
C HIS A 39 -7.12 -6.06 34.00
N GLN A 40 -6.41 -7.19 34.03
CA GLN A 40 -5.08 -7.30 34.65
C GLN A 40 -4.09 -6.35 33.97
N LEU A 41 -4.09 -6.29 32.67
CA LEU A 41 -3.23 -5.42 31.89
C LEU A 41 -3.51 -3.93 32.15
N GLU A 42 -4.79 -3.54 32.22
CA GLU A 42 -5.20 -2.18 32.56
C GLU A 42 -4.76 -1.76 33.97
N GLN A 43 -4.80 -2.70 34.91
CA GLN A 43 -4.32 -2.51 36.28
C GLN A 43 -2.79 -2.58 36.39
N GLN A 44 -2.09 -2.83 35.31
CA GLN A 44 -0.64 -3.03 35.26
C GLN A 44 -0.19 -4.20 36.16
N ASN A 45 -1.04 -5.20 36.29
CA ASN A 45 -0.82 -6.41 37.06
C ASN A 45 -0.37 -7.54 36.13
N ASP A 46 0.82 -8.04 36.34
CA ASP A 46 1.43 -9.10 35.51
C ASP A 46 1.94 -10.23 36.39
N PRO A 47 1.04 -11.09 36.91
CA PRO A 47 1.41 -12.12 37.86
C PRO A 47 2.31 -13.21 37.26
N THR A 48 2.27 -13.38 35.94
CA THR A 48 3.05 -14.40 35.21
C THR A 48 4.31 -13.84 34.56
N GLY A 49 4.39 -12.52 34.36
CA GLY A 49 5.45 -11.87 33.60
C GLY A 49 5.28 -11.93 32.08
N GLU A 50 4.19 -12.51 31.58
CA GLU A 50 3.96 -12.68 30.14
C GLU A 50 3.67 -11.34 29.46
N PHE A 51 2.94 -10.42 30.10
CA PHE A 51 2.69 -9.10 29.53
C PHE A 51 3.97 -8.28 29.34
N ALA A 52 4.90 -8.38 30.30
CA ALA A 52 6.19 -7.74 30.19
C ALA A 52 7.07 -8.40 29.11
N LYS A 53 7.02 -9.73 29.01
CA LYS A 53 7.75 -10.51 28.00
C LYS A 53 7.32 -10.18 26.58
N HIS A 54 6.01 -9.98 26.36
CA HIS A 54 5.43 -9.62 25.07
C HIS A 54 5.36 -8.10 24.85
N ALA A 55 5.95 -7.31 25.76
CA ALA A 55 6.01 -5.86 25.72
C ALA A 55 4.64 -5.16 25.71
N TYR A 56 3.61 -5.78 26.29
CA TYR A 56 2.33 -5.11 26.56
C TYR A 56 2.43 -4.22 27.80
N LEU A 57 3.24 -4.61 28.77
CA LEU A 57 3.73 -3.75 29.86
C LEU A 57 5.22 -3.46 29.65
N VAL A 58 5.59 -2.19 29.70
CA VAL A 58 6.92 -1.71 29.32
C VAL A 58 7.48 -0.69 30.32
N ASP A 59 8.79 -0.51 30.28
CA ASP A 59 9.43 0.67 30.84
C ASP A 59 9.25 1.83 29.87
N GLU A 60 8.63 2.90 30.33
CA GLU A 60 8.24 4.04 29.48
C GLU A 60 9.44 4.70 28.76
N GLU A 61 10.59 4.82 29.43
CA GLU A 61 11.78 5.42 28.83
C GLU A 61 12.42 4.52 27.77
N LYS A 62 12.37 3.20 27.99
CA LYS A 62 12.82 2.23 26.98
C LYS A 62 11.89 2.23 25.77
N GLU A 63 10.59 2.29 25.98
CA GLU A 63 9.60 2.37 24.91
C GLU A 63 9.80 3.63 24.05
N LYS A 64 9.97 4.80 24.68
CA LYS A 64 10.25 6.05 23.94
C LYS A 64 11.50 5.94 23.06
N LYS A 65 12.56 5.30 23.60
CA LYS A 65 13.77 5.06 22.80
C LYS A 65 13.52 4.09 21.64
N ALA A 66 12.85 2.97 21.91
CA ALA A 66 12.51 1.99 20.89
C ALA A 66 11.67 2.62 19.77
N PHE A 67 10.64 3.41 20.12
CA PHE A 67 9.82 4.13 19.15
C PHE A 67 10.66 5.11 18.32
N LYS A 68 11.53 5.87 18.95
CA LYS A 68 12.43 6.80 18.24
C LYS A 68 13.30 6.07 17.22
N TYR A 69 13.90 4.95 17.61
CA TYR A 69 14.74 4.17 16.70
C TYR A 69 13.94 3.54 15.56
N ALA A 70 12.75 2.99 15.86
CA ALA A 70 11.87 2.43 14.85
C ALA A 70 11.40 3.50 13.85
N TYR A 71 11.13 4.71 14.33
CA TYR A 71 10.75 5.83 13.48
C TYR A 71 11.91 6.30 12.58
N LEU A 72 13.13 6.40 13.11
CA LEU A 72 14.30 6.76 12.32
C LEU A 72 14.60 5.70 11.26
N ASP A 73 14.56 4.42 11.61
CA ASP A 73 14.72 3.29 10.68
C ASP A 73 13.64 3.32 9.58
N PHE A 74 12.39 3.65 9.93
CA PHE A 74 11.32 3.81 8.95
C PHE A 74 11.60 4.97 7.97
N ILE A 75 12.04 6.13 8.47
CA ILE A 75 12.37 7.29 7.61
C ILE A 75 13.54 6.95 6.68
N GLU A 76 14.60 6.33 7.20
CA GLU A 76 15.77 5.92 6.42
C GLU A 76 15.38 4.92 5.32
N LYS A 77 14.66 3.86 5.68
CA LYS A 77 14.16 2.87 4.71
C LYS A 77 13.24 3.49 3.66
N ARG A 78 12.35 4.40 4.05
CA ARG A 78 11.47 5.08 3.10
C ARG A 78 12.24 5.83 2.01
N GLU A 79 13.41 6.38 2.34
CA GLU A 79 14.26 7.07 1.36
C GLU A 79 15.02 6.09 0.44
N GLU A 80 15.23 4.85 0.85
CA GLU A 80 15.94 3.82 0.10
C GLU A 80 15.01 2.85 -0.64
N ASP A 81 13.78 2.68 -0.17
CA ASP A 81 12.81 1.74 -0.72
C ASP A 81 12.39 2.12 -2.14
N GLU A 82 12.00 1.11 -2.89
CA GLU A 82 11.46 1.27 -4.24
C GLU A 82 10.12 2.02 -4.22
N ILE A 83 9.97 2.98 -5.12
CA ILE A 83 8.75 3.79 -5.23
C ILE A 83 7.79 3.13 -6.21
N GLN A 84 6.56 2.91 -5.77
CA GLN A 84 5.45 2.56 -6.64
C GLN A 84 4.70 3.84 -7.04
N LEU A 85 4.67 4.11 -8.35
CA LEU A 85 3.97 5.25 -8.93
C LEU A 85 2.68 4.78 -9.59
N PHE A 86 1.54 5.30 -9.16
CA PHE A 86 0.26 4.97 -9.78
C PHE A 86 -0.05 5.92 -10.91
N PHE A 87 -0.31 5.36 -12.09
CA PHE A 87 -0.80 6.09 -13.25
C PHE A 87 -2.22 5.65 -13.57
N VAL A 88 -3.17 6.59 -13.49
CA VAL A 88 -4.60 6.34 -13.71
C VAL A 88 -5.02 6.93 -15.05
N PRO A 89 -5.09 6.12 -16.12
CA PRO A 89 -5.44 6.63 -17.46
C PRO A 89 -6.89 7.09 -17.56
N ASN A 90 -7.80 6.47 -16.83
CA ASN A 90 -9.22 6.82 -16.81
C ASN A 90 -9.93 6.14 -15.63
N TYR A 91 -11.17 6.60 -15.35
CA TYR A 91 -12.07 5.94 -14.39
C TYR A 91 -13.20 5.15 -15.08
N SER A 92 -13.23 5.10 -16.42
CA SER A 92 -14.18 4.26 -17.15
C SER A 92 -13.84 2.79 -16.98
N CYS A 93 -14.85 1.95 -16.86
CA CYS A 93 -14.70 0.50 -16.75
C CYS A 93 -15.80 -0.19 -17.57
N ASN A 94 -15.47 -1.36 -18.10
CA ASN A 94 -16.41 -2.25 -18.76
C ASN A 94 -17.11 -3.22 -17.80
N PHE A 95 -16.78 -3.16 -16.49
CA PHE A 95 -17.43 -3.90 -15.41
C PHE A 95 -18.10 -2.95 -14.42
N ALA A 96 -19.07 -3.48 -13.67
CA ALA A 96 -19.78 -2.80 -12.58
C ALA A 96 -19.68 -3.65 -11.31
N CYS A 97 -18.49 -3.75 -10.74
CA CYS A 97 -18.23 -4.52 -9.52
C CYS A 97 -18.90 -3.86 -8.31
N SER A 98 -19.67 -4.59 -7.53
CA SER A 98 -20.42 -4.07 -6.37
C SER A 98 -19.54 -3.52 -5.23
N TYR A 99 -18.26 -3.85 -5.24
CA TYR A 99 -17.26 -3.39 -4.27
C TYR A 99 -16.32 -2.29 -4.83
N CYS A 100 -16.62 -1.75 -6.01
CA CYS A 100 -15.73 -0.79 -6.67
C CYS A 100 -15.75 0.56 -5.94
N TYR A 101 -14.62 0.96 -5.37
CA TYR A 101 -14.50 2.26 -4.69
C TYR A 101 -14.53 3.45 -5.66
N GLN A 102 -14.41 3.20 -6.98
CA GLN A 102 -14.37 4.24 -8.01
C GLN A 102 -15.75 4.63 -8.51
N GLU A 103 -16.83 4.03 -8.03
CA GLU A 103 -18.21 4.31 -8.43
C GLU A 103 -18.60 5.80 -8.30
N GLY A 104 -17.99 6.50 -7.33
CA GLY A 104 -18.22 7.94 -7.11
C GLY A 104 -17.49 8.90 -8.07
N TYR A 105 -16.65 8.40 -8.98
CA TYR A 105 -15.86 9.23 -9.89
C TYR A 105 -16.56 9.35 -11.26
N ASP A 106 -16.70 10.59 -11.74
CA ASP A 106 -17.29 10.88 -13.05
C ASP A 106 -16.26 10.66 -14.19
N PRO A 107 -16.39 9.59 -14.99
CA PRO A 107 -15.45 9.29 -16.05
C PRO A 107 -15.48 10.30 -17.20
N ALA A 108 -16.60 11.06 -17.37
CA ALA A 108 -16.81 11.96 -18.50
C ALA A 108 -15.91 13.20 -18.47
N LYS A 109 -15.33 13.55 -17.32
CA LYS A 109 -14.52 14.77 -17.15
C LYS A 109 -13.02 14.58 -17.42
N GLN A 110 -12.57 13.34 -17.66
CA GLN A 110 -11.14 13.04 -17.79
C GLN A 110 -10.81 12.66 -19.23
N VAL A 111 -10.01 13.49 -19.87
CA VAL A 111 -9.45 13.19 -21.20
C VAL A 111 -7.94 13.02 -21.05
N LEU A 112 -7.47 11.78 -21.04
CA LEU A 112 -6.05 11.49 -21.14
C LEU A 112 -5.56 11.80 -22.56
N THR A 113 -4.38 12.44 -22.65
CA THR A 113 -3.66 12.69 -23.90
C THR A 113 -2.22 12.24 -23.79
N THR A 114 -1.51 12.14 -24.91
CA THR A 114 -0.09 11.81 -24.96
C THR A 114 0.77 12.84 -24.23
N GLU A 115 0.37 14.12 -24.28
CA GLU A 115 1.07 15.20 -23.58
C GLU A 115 1.00 15.05 -22.05
N ILE A 116 -0.11 14.53 -21.53
CA ILE A 116 -0.25 14.24 -20.09
C ILE A 116 0.68 13.08 -19.70
N ILE A 117 0.77 12.06 -20.55
CA ILE A 117 1.73 10.96 -20.35
C ILE A 117 3.16 11.50 -20.34
N ASP A 118 3.52 12.33 -21.32
CA ASP A 118 4.85 12.95 -21.39
C ASP A 118 5.16 13.81 -20.17
N ALA A 119 4.20 14.60 -19.70
CA ALA A 119 4.33 15.40 -18.49
C ALA A 119 4.55 14.52 -17.23
N PHE A 120 3.85 13.39 -17.15
CA PHE A 120 4.05 12.43 -16.06
C PHE A 120 5.46 11.84 -16.05
N PHE A 121 6.01 11.44 -17.19
CA PHE A 121 7.39 10.94 -17.26
C PHE A 121 8.42 12.03 -16.97
N ASN A 122 8.19 13.27 -17.41
CA ASN A 122 9.03 14.41 -17.06
C ASN A 122 9.02 14.67 -15.53
N TYR A 123 7.85 14.61 -14.90
CA TYR A 123 7.71 14.71 -13.45
C TYR A 123 8.50 13.60 -12.72
N ILE A 124 8.35 12.34 -13.16
CA ILE A 124 9.10 11.22 -12.60
C ILE A 124 10.62 11.45 -12.69
N GLN A 125 11.08 11.97 -13.81
CA GLN A 125 12.50 12.22 -14.03
C GLN A 125 13.04 13.38 -13.14
N GLN A 126 12.22 14.38 -12.89
CA GLN A 126 12.61 15.53 -12.07
C GLN A 126 12.56 15.21 -10.57
N GLU A 127 11.45 14.64 -10.10
CA GLU A 127 11.20 14.47 -8.67
C GLU A 127 11.79 13.19 -8.09
N PHE A 128 11.95 12.16 -8.92
CA PHE A 128 12.39 10.83 -8.47
C PHE A 128 13.66 10.35 -9.17
N ALA A 129 14.52 11.29 -9.63
CA ALA A 129 15.81 10.93 -10.23
C ALA A 129 16.64 10.08 -9.26
N GLY A 130 17.28 9.03 -9.77
CA GLY A 130 18.14 8.16 -8.96
C GLY A 130 17.44 7.19 -8.01
N ARG A 131 16.12 7.33 -7.79
CA ARG A 131 15.33 6.38 -6.97
C ARG A 131 14.92 5.16 -7.79
N ARG A 132 15.00 3.97 -7.19
CA ARG A 132 14.36 2.76 -7.75
C ARG A 132 12.85 2.99 -7.76
N LYS A 133 12.20 2.68 -8.87
CA LYS A 133 10.77 2.93 -9.03
C LYS A 133 10.19 2.12 -10.17
N TYR A 134 8.88 1.89 -10.11
CA TYR A 134 8.09 1.30 -11.18
C TYR A 134 6.72 1.98 -11.26
N ILE A 135 6.00 1.74 -12.34
CA ILE A 135 4.70 2.36 -12.57
C ILE A 135 3.64 1.27 -12.53
N THR A 136 2.61 1.47 -11.69
CA THR A 136 1.39 0.67 -11.69
C THR A 136 0.31 1.40 -12.46
N VAL A 137 -0.10 0.85 -13.59
CA VAL A 137 -1.22 1.35 -14.40
C VAL A 137 -2.51 0.81 -13.80
N PHE A 138 -3.32 1.71 -13.30
CA PHE A 138 -4.49 1.41 -12.49
C PHE A 138 -5.64 2.36 -12.86
N GLY A 139 -6.85 2.09 -12.38
CA GLY A 139 -7.97 3.00 -12.61
C GLY A 139 -9.29 2.27 -12.73
N GLY A 140 -10.20 2.69 -13.63
CA GLY A 140 -11.36 1.91 -14.01
C GLY A 140 -10.89 0.59 -14.65
N GLU A 141 -10.83 0.54 -15.97
CA GLU A 141 -10.11 -0.52 -16.67
C GLU A 141 -9.04 0.12 -17.56
N PRO A 142 -7.75 -0.04 -17.27
CA PRO A 142 -6.69 0.57 -18.08
C PRO A 142 -6.62 -0.01 -19.50
N LEU A 143 -7.01 -1.28 -19.68
CA LEU A 143 -7.01 -1.95 -20.98
C LEU A 143 -8.41 -1.93 -21.63
N MET A 144 -9.14 -0.81 -21.53
CA MET A 144 -10.43 -0.66 -22.20
C MET A 144 -10.29 -0.88 -23.72
N PRO A 145 -11.32 -1.49 -24.37
CA PRO A 145 -11.29 -1.66 -25.82
C PRO A 145 -11.35 -0.31 -26.54
N GLY A 146 -10.75 -0.24 -27.72
CA GLY A 146 -10.80 0.93 -28.61
C GLY A 146 -9.43 1.48 -29.00
N ALA A 147 -9.37 2.03 -30.21
CA ALA A 147 -8.13 2.47 -30.84
C ALA A 147 -7.41 3.58 -30.04
N LYS A 148 -8.18 4.54 -29.50
CA LYS A 148 -7.63 5.66 -28.73
C LYS A 148 -6.97 5.16 -27.43
N GLN A 149 -7.64 4.28 -26.68
CA GLN A 149 -7.07 3.73 -25.44
C GLN A 149 -5.81 2.92 -25.74
N ARG A 150 -5.86 2.11 -26.78
CA ARG A 150 -4.68 1.34 -27.22
C ARG A 150 -3.52 2.24 -27.62
N GLU A 151 -3.76 3.34 -28.33
CA GLU A 151 -2.74 4.35 -28.68
C GLU A 151 -2.08 4.92 -27.42
N LEU A 152 -2.88 5.31 -26.42
CA LEU A 152 -2.39 5.86 -25.15
C LEU A 152 -1.54 4.85 -24.38
N ILE A 153 -2.00 3.61 -24.28
CA ILE A 153 -1.22 2.53 -23.61
C ILE A 153 0.07 2.23 -24.38
N THR A 154 0.03 2.25 -25.73
CA THR A 154 1.23 2.08 -26.56
C THR A 154 2.23 3.22 -26.29
N HIS A 155 1.76 4.46 -26.21
CA HIS A 155 2.62 5.60 -25.90
C HIS A 155 3.20 5.51 -24.48
N LEU A 156 2.40 5.11 -23.48
CA LEU A 156 2.85 4.87 -22.11
C LEU A 156 3.98 3.81 -22.07
N ILE A 157 3.80 2.68 -22.75
CA ILE A 157 4.80 1.61 -22.84
C ILE A 157 6.08 2.13 -23.49
N LYS A 158 5.96 2.88 -24.58
CA LYS A 158 7.13 3.48 -25.24
C LYS A 158 7.92 4.36 -24.29
N LYS A 159 7.25 5.26 -23.54
CA LYS A 159 7.89 6.17 -22.58
C LYS A 159 8.50 5.42 -21.40
N SER A 160 7.84 4.34 -20.94
CA SER A 160 8.37 3.46 -19.89
C SER A 160 9.67 2.79 -20.34
N ASN A 161 9.71 2.23 -21.56
CA ASN A 161 10.92 1.64 -22.13
C ASN A 161 12.07 2.65 -22.28
N GLU A 162 11.77 3.86 -22.78
CA GLU A 162 12.75 4.95 -22.90
C GLU A 162 13.34 5.33 -21.53
N SER A 163 12.51 5.29 -20.48
CA SER A 163 12.87 5.62 -19.11
C SER A 163 13.43 4.42 -18.32
N LYS A 164 13.44 3.21 -18.90
CA LYS A 164 13.83 1.94 -18.26
C LYS A 164 13.06 1.67 -16.98
N LEU A 165 11.75 1.90 -17.00
CA LEU A 165 10.84 1.65 -15.87
C LEU A 165 10.00 0.42 -16.15
N ASP A 166 9.85 -0.43 -15.12
CA ASP A 166 8.95 -1.56 -15.16
C ASP A 166 7.50 -1.09 -15.02
N LEU A 167 6.60 -1.81 -15.66
CA LEU A 167 5.16 -1.60 -15.57
C LEU A 167 4.48 -2.76 -14.83
N ALA A 168 3.53 -2.41 -13.96
CA ALA A 168 2.54 -3.31 -13.43
C ALA A 168 1.15 -2.87 -13.93
N PHE A 169 0.24 -3.80 -14.15
CA PHE A 169 -1.12 -3.49 -14.56
C PHE A 169 -2.13 -4.10 -13.58
N VAL A 170 -3.05 -3.30 -13.12
CA VAL A 170 -4.24 -3.78 -12.40
C VAL A 170 -5.40 -3.72 -13.36
N THR A 171 -5.83 -4.86 -13.85
CA THR A 171 -6.85 -5.02 -14.90
C THR A 171 -7.83 -6.13 -14.56
N ASN A 172 -9.07 -6.03 -15.04
CA ASN A 172 -10.02 -7.12 -14.96
C ASN A 172 -9.76 -8.24 -16.00
N GLY A 173 -8.78 -8.04 -16.88
CA GLY A 173 -8.29 -9.00 -17.84
C GLY A 173 -9.21 -9.28 -19.04
N TYR A 174 -10.38 -8.69 -19.13
CA TYR A 174 -11.37 -8.97 -20.16
C TYR A 174 -10.85 -8.79 -21.58
N THR A 175 -10.10 -7.70 -21.81
CA THR A 175 -9.49 -7.34 -23.10
C THR A 175 -7.99 -7.60 -23.16
N LEU A 176 -7.42 -8.29 -22.20
CA LEU A 176 -5.98 -8.52 -22.08
C LEU A 176 -5.38 -9.12 -23.38
N VAL A 177 -6.07 -10.07 -23.99
CA VAL A 177 -5.62 -10.74 -25.23
C VAL A 177 -5.42 -9.75 -26.37
N GLU A 178 -6.26 -8.71 -26.45
CA GLU A 178 -6.17 -7.66 -27.48
C GLU A 178 -4.94 -6.76 -27.31
N TYR A 179 -4.33 -6.76 -26.14
CA TYR A 179 -3.16 -5.94 -25.78
C TYR A 179 -1.84 -6.71 -25.72
N LEU A 180 -1.86 -8.04 -25.86
CA LEU A 180 -0.66 -8.88 -25.69
C LEU A 180 0.51 -8.50 -26.59
N ASP A 181 0.24 -8.07 -27.81
CA ASP A 181 1.28 -7.69 -28.76
C ASP A 181 2.06 -6.45 -28.31
N ILE A 182 1.40 -5.45 -27.73
CA ILE A 182 2.08 -4.26 -27.20
C ILE A 182 2.63 -4.51 -25.79
N LEU A 183 1.95 -5.26 -24.94
CA LEU A 183 2.43 -5.59 -23.61
C LEU A 183 3.74 -6.38 -23.64
N LYS A 184 3.90 -7.28 -24.61
CA LYS A 184 5.16 -8.02 -24.82
C LYS A 184 6.37 -7.16 -25.15
N THR A 185 6.18 -5.89 -25.53
CA THR A 185 7.26 -4.94 -25.79
C THR A 185 7.72 -4.18 -24.55
N ALA A 186 6.99 -4.30 -23.44
CA ALA A 186 7.30 -3.64 -22.19
C ALA A 186 8.03 -4.56 -21.20
N SER A 187 8.76 -3.98 -20.26
CA SER A 187 9.19 -4.68 -19.06
C SER A 187 8.02 -4.77 -18.09
N ILE A 188 7.31 -5.89 -18.10
CA ILE A 188 6.15 -6.13 -17.25
C ILE A 188 6.58 -6.82 -15.95
N ARG A 189 6.30 -6.21 -14.84
CA ARG A 189 6.55 -6.74 -13.50
C ARG A 189 5.45 -7.69 -13.06
N GLU A 190 4.19 -7.28 -13.26
CA GLU A 190 2.99 -8.04 -12.88
C GLU A 190 1.75 -7.56 -13.64
N ILE A 191 0.77 -8.45 -13.77
CA ILE A 191 -0.57 -8.18 -14.30
C ILE A 191 -1.60 -8.86 -13.41
#